data_87273c4c22a272923272b4b9ef64d72a
#
_entry.id   87273c4c22a272923272b4b9ef64d72a
#
_cell.length_a   1.000
_cell.length_b   1.000
_cell.length_c   1.000
_cell.angle_alpha   90.00
_cell.angle_beta   90.00
_cell.angle_gamma   90.00
#
_symmetry.space_group_name_H-M   'P 1'
#
loop_
_entity.id
_entity.type
_entity.pdbx_description
1 polymer ?
#
loop_
_entity_poly.entity_id
_entity_poly.type
_entity_poly.pdbx_seq_one_letter_code
_entity_poly.pdbx_strand_id
1 'polypeptide(L)'
;MNLPVCGHRPFSPLSPVHFASITGAVLAITAFSGAACWPQGESAAPQGRLITSLAIAVNPSTHKVYAVNEDMGTVSVIDERTGSTRMVKVGSGPIALAINRVTNRVYVVNTGSDSISVMEGGKDAVIATVVIRGGSHPYVLAVNEATNKIYVTNTYSNAVAVIDGATNSAQPLKVGSADGIAIDPRSNTIFLSTYEDPNIRIVNGVTGAVSKVMVGAHLWGIAFDEPSNNLYLAHTGTADIVALNENTHGVTTIPVGAIPCAVAINPATHKIYAVNYGDETVSIIDAGKSKVLATLHVGKHPQAVAVDSVHNLVYVANVHSNSVTVIDGARNIVIGTYDAGRNPYALAVDPGFNHIYAANYGEPSVTAMDASRVERK
;
A
#
# COMPACT_ATOMS: atom_id res chain seq x y z
N MET A 1 15.80 -29.66 -18.02
CA MET A 1 15.25 -29.77 -16.65
C MET A 1 13.87 -29.13 -16.68
N ASN A 2 12.81 -29.93 -16.46
CA ASN A 2 11.43 -29.54 -16.65
C ASN A 2 10.93 -28.74 -15.43
N LEU A 3 10.36 -27.60 -15.68
CA LEU A 3 9.61 -26.82 -14.67
C LEU A 3 8.23 -27.46 -14.46
N PRO A 4 7.73 -27.57 -13.22
CA PRO A 4 6.38 -28.11 -12.98
C PRO A 4 5.32 -27.06 -13.30
N VAL A 5 4.33 -27.48 -14.09
CA VAL A 5 3.11 -26.74 -14.41
C VAL A 5 2.17 -26.82 -13.21
N CYS A 6 1.72 -25.70 -12.69
CA CYS A 6 0.69 -25.63 -11.63
C CYS A 6 -0.68 -26.05 -12.19
N GLY A 7 -1.16 -27.23 -11.76
CA GLY A 7 -2.47 -27.77 -12.13
C GLY A 7 -3.60 -27.15 -11.28
N HIS A 8 -4.66 -26.69 -11.94
CA HIS A 8 -5.92 -26.28 -11.31
C HIS A 8 -6.62 -27.48 -10.66
N ARG A 9 -7.02 -27.35 -9.41
CA ARG A 9 -8.04 -28.20 -8.78
C ARG A 9 -9.30 -27.38 -8.47
N PRO A 10 -10.51 -27.90 -8.74
CA PRO A 10 -11.74 -27.20 -8.44
C PRO A 10 -12.09 -27.32 -6.95
N PHE A 11 -12.62 -26.24 -6.39
CA PHE A 11 -13.06 -26.16 -4.99
C PHE A 11 -14.54 -26.46 -4.85
N SER A 12 -14.89 -27.13 -3.73
CA SER A 12 -16.26 -27.41 -3.30
C SER A 12 -16.78 -26.27 -2.40
N PRO A 13 -18.10 -25.96 -2.42
CA PRO A 13 -18.65 -24.86 -1.62
C PRO A 13 -18.82 -25.26 -0.15
N LEU A 14 -18.50 -24.35 0.76
CA LEU A 14 -18.75 -24.48 2.20
C LEU A 14 -19.96 -23.64 2.63
N SER A 15 -20.68 -24.16 3.59
CA SER A 15 -21.95 -23.71 4.13
C SER A 15 -21.89 -22.42 4.96
N PRO A 16 -23.02 -21.70 5.16
CA PRO A 16 -23.03 -20.41 5.88
C PRO A 16 -22.96 -20.61 7.40
N VAL A 17 -22.17 -19.74 8.07
CA VAL A 17 -22.06 -19.70 9.54
C VAL A 17 -22.78 -18.47 10.09
N HIS A 18 -23.48 -18.72 11.23
CA HIS A 18 -24.37 -17.82 11.95
C HIS A 18 -23.65 -16.64 12.63
N PHE A 19 -24.33 -15.50 12.67
CA PHE A 19 -23.92 -14.28 13.36
C PHE A 19 -24.03 -14.39 14.88
N ALA A 20 -23.03 -13.93 15.60
CA ALA A 20 -23.14 -13.57 17.01
C ALA A 20 -22.59 -12.15 17.21
N SER A 21 -23.37 -11.30 17.87
CA SER A 21 -23.02 -9.92 18.17
C SER A 21 -22.04 -9.85 19.34
N ILE A 22 -20.90 -9.17 19.14
CA ILE A 22 -19.97 -8.81 20.22
C ILE A 22 -19.74 -7.31 20.18
N THR A 23 -19.99 -6.66 21.31
CA THR A 23 -19.74 -5.25 21.58
C THR A 23 -18.24 -5.02 21.79
N GLY A 24 -17.60 -4.52 20.77
CA GLY A 24 -16.19 -4.18 20.65
C GLY A 24 -15.90 -4.23 19.16
N ALA A 25 -15.59 -3.11 18.54
CA ALA A 25 -15.63 -2.92 17.09
C ALA A 25 -14.68 -3.84 16.31
N VAL A 26 -15.03 -5.12 16.20
CA VAL A 26 -14.50 -6.06 15.24
C VAL A 26 -15.60 -6.30 14.21
N LEU A 27 -15.43 -5.74 13.04
CA LEU A 27 -16.37 -5.95 11.94
C LEU A 27 -15.82 -7.05 11.05
N ALA A 28 -16.41 -8.24 11.13
CA ALA A 28 -16.06 -9.33 10.24
C ALA A 28 -16.63 -9.08 8.84
N ILE A 29 -15.76 -8.96 7.86
CA ILE A 29 -16.11 -8.89 6.45
C ILE A 29 -15.52 -10.11 5.79
N THR A 30 -16.35 -11.01 5.30
CA THR A 30 -15.91 -12.24 4.66
C THR A 30 -15.56 -12.00 3.20
N ALA A 31 -14.33 -12.21 2.81
CA ALA A 31 -13.90 -12.40 1.43
C ALA A 31 -12.63 -13.23 1.31
N PHE A 32 -12.59 -14.14 0.43
CA PHE A 32 -11.51 -15.04 0.04
C PHE A 32 -11.13 -14.78 -1.42
N SER A 33 -10.05 -15.02 -1.81
CA SER A 33 -8.80 -15.62 -1.99
C SER A 33 -8.22 -15.19 -3.34
N GLY A 34 -7.26 -14.38 -3.36
CA GLY A 34 -6.26 -14.42 -4.42
C GLY A 34 -5.13 -15.26 -3.88
N ALA A 35 -4.94 -16.47 -4.38
CA ALA A 35 -3.88 -17.35 -3.94
C ALA A 35 -2.52 -16.69 -4.12
N ALA A 36 -2.03 -16.01 -3.07
CA ALA A 36 -0.61 -15.84 -2.90
C ALA A 36 -0.06 -17.26 -2.68
N CYS A 37 0.66 -17.82 -3.66
CA CYS A 37 1.48 -19.00 -3.43
C CYS A 37 2.56 -18.62 -2.42
N TRP A 38 2.31 -18.90 -1.15
CA TRP A 38 3.35 -18.92 -0.14
C TRP A 38 4.12 -20.22 -0.29
N PRO A 39 5.43 -20.20 -0.49
CA PRO A 39 6.21 -21.43 -0.43
C PRO A 39 6.15 -21.96 1.00
N GLN A 40 5.71 -23.18 1.14
CA GLN A 40 5.90 -23.99 2.33
C GLN A 40 7.38 -24.39 2.36
N GLY A 41 8.20 -23.70 3.12
CA GLY A 41 9.62 -24.01 3.25
C GLY A 41 10.46 -22.74 3.41
N GLU A 42 11.20 -22.71 4.49
CA GLU A 42 12.17 -21.65 4.81
C GLU A 42 13.17 -21.47 3.66
N SER A 43 13.36 -20.23 3.21
CA SER A 43 14.44 -19.70 2.38
C SER A 43 14.15 -19.18 0.96
N ALA A 44 12.92 -18.94 0.58
CA ALA A 44 12.68 -18.18 -0.65
C ALA A 44 12.05 -16.82 -0.31
N ALA A 45 12.68 -15.74 -0.79
CA ALA A 45 12.05 -14.44 -0.83
C ALA A 45 10.66 -14.56 -1.47
N PRO A 46 9.64 -13.85 -0.98
CA PRO A 46 8.30 -13.96 -1.52
C PRO A 46 8.33 -13.64 -3.02
N GLN A 47 8.01 -14.64 -3.83
CA GLN A 47 7.99 -14.51 -5.28
C GLN A 47 6.89 -13.53 -5.70
N GLY A 48 7.30 -12.30 -6.04
CA GLY A 48 6.69 -11.50 -7.06
C GLY A 48 5.28 -10.95 -6.85
N ARG A 49 4.89 -10.50 -5.65
CA ARG A 49 3.76 -9.56 -5.52
C ARG A 49 4.12 -8.45 -4.55
N LEU A 50 4.15 -7.22 -5.08
CA LEU A 50 4.00 -6.02 -4.26
C LEU A 50 2.65 -6.13 -3.54
N ILE A 51 2.69 -6.39 -2.25
CA ILE A 51 1.51 -6.26 -1.41
C ILE A 51 1.38 -4.78 -1.15
N THR A 52 0.42 -4.19 -1.84
CA THR A 52 0.22 -2.76 -1.77
C THR A 52 -0.42 -2.42 -0.43
N SER A 53 0.20 -1.53 0.30
CA SER A 53 -0.40 -0.91 1.49
C SER A 53 -1.65 -0.06 1.16
N LEU A 54 -2.17 -0.16 -0.06
CA LEU A 54 -3.31 0.59 -0.58
C LEU A 54 -4.64 -0.21 -0.54
N ALA A 55 -4.66 -1.37 0.09
CA ALA A 55 -5.92 -2.14 0.26
C ALA A 55 -6.91 -1.46 1.22
N ILE A 56 -6.42 -0.53 2.04
CA ILE A 56 -7.21 0.25 2.99
C ILE A 56 -6.73 1.71 2.99
N ALA A 57 -7.65 2.66 3.08
CA ALA A 57 -7.32 4.07 3.23
C ALA A 57 -8.38 4.81 4.07
N VAL A 58 -7.96 5.86 4.75
CA VAL A 58 -8.81 6.77 5.49
C VAL A 58 -8.96 8.08 4.73
N ASN A 59 -10.19 8.59 4.67
CA ASN A 59 -10.46 9.95 4.23
C ASN A 59 -10.62 10.86 5.47
N PRO A 60 -9.59 11.62 5.83
CA PRO A 60 -9.62 12.41 7.06
C PRO A 60 -10.64 13.55 7.03
N SER A 61 -11.08 13.98 5.84
CA SER A 61 -12.08 15.04 5.70
C SER A 61 -13.50 14.55 6.01
N THR A 62 -13.77 13.26 5.80
CA THR A 62 -15.09 12.66 6.03
C THR A 62 -15.09 11.69 7.20
N HIS A 63 -13.91 11.32 7.73
CA HIS A 63 -13.70 10.28 8.73
C HIS A 63 -14.31 8.94 8.32
N LYS A 64 -14.07 8.57 7.06
CA LYS A 64 -14.46 7.28 6.51
C LYS A 64 -13.26 6.44 6.15
N VAL A 65 -13.34 5.18 6.50
CA VAL A 65 -12.35 4.17 6.14
C VAL A 65 -12.90 3.36 4.98
N TYR A 66 -12.07 3.14 3.98
CA TYR A 66 -12.38 2.34 2.80
C TYR A 66 -11.44 1.15 2.75
N ALA A 67 -11.97 -0.06 2.70
CA ALA A 67 -11.19 -1.29 2.57
C ALA A 67 -11.72 -2.17 1.44
N VAL A 68 -10.83 -2.67 0.59
CA VAL A 68 -11.22 -3.55 -0.52
C VAL A 68 -11.51 -4.96 -0.02
N ASN A 69 -12.52 -5.60 -0.62
CA ASN A 69 -12.86 -7.00 -0.41
C ASN A 69 -12.76 -7.71 -1.77
N GLU A 70 -11.62 -8.31 -2.03
CA GLU A 70 -11.24 -8.85 -3.33
C GLU A 70 -12.27 -9.83 -3.88
N ASP A 71 -12.60 -10.89 -3.14
CA ASP A 71 -13.51 -11.95 -3.61
C ASP A 71 -14.97 -11.53 -3.72
N MET A 72 -15.38 -10.56 -2.91
CA MET A 72 -16.77 -10.09 -2.92
C MET A 72 -17.02 -9.05 -4.00
N GLY A 73 -15.96 -8.49 -4.61
CA GLY A 73 -16.08 -7.37 -5.53
C GLY A 73 -16.72 -6.15 -4.87
N THR A 74 -16.33 -5.86 -3.61
CA THR A 74 -16.90 -4.76 -2.82
C THR A 74 -15.83 -3.94 -2.14
N VAL A 75 -16.20 -2.75 -1.71
CA VAL A 75 -15.46 -1.91 -0.75
C VAL A 75 -16.29 -1.76 0.50
N SER A 76 -15.69 -2.04 1.64
CA SER A 76 -16.28 -1.69 2.94
C SER A 76 -16.01 -0.23 3.22
N VAL A 77 -17.07 0.49 3.53
CA VAL A 77 -17.03 1.90 3.96
C VAL A 77 -17.45 1.94 5.41
N ILE A 78 -16.51 2.29 6.29
CA ILE A 78 -16.72 2.40 7.73
C ILE A 78 -16.78 3.89 8.07
N ASP A 79 -17.86 4.34 8.66
CA ASP A 79 -18.01 5.71 9.19
C ASP A 79 -17.56 5.72 10.65
N GLU A 80 -16.44 6.39 10.93
CA GLU A 80 -15.84 6.43 12.28
C GLU A 80 -16.70 7.14 13.31
N ARG A 81 -17.55 8.08 12.89
CA ARG A 81 -18.42 8.84 13.79
C ARG A 81 -19.59 8.02 14.30
N THR A 82 -20.08 7.10 13.49
CA THR A 82 -21.27 6.30 13.81
C THR A 82 -20.95 4.84 14.10
N GLY A 83 -19.73 4.38 13.74
CA GLY A 83 -19.33 2.97 13.77
C GLY A 83 -20.07 2.11 12.73
N SER A 84 -20.84 2.74 11.83
CA SER A 84 -21.60 2.01 10.82
C SER A 84 -20.72 1.55 9.68
N THR A 85 -21.00 0.37 9.12
CA THR A 85 -20.31 -0.14 7.94
C THR A 85 -21.30 -0.40 6.83
N ARG A 86 -20.89 -0.02 5.62
CA ARG A 86 -21.63 -0.28 4.40
C ARG A 86 -20.71 -0.95 3.38
N MET A 87 -21.24 -1.96 2.70
CA MET A 87 -20.55 -2.60 1.57
C MET A 87 -21.05 -1.98 0.26
N VAL A 88 -20.11 -1.51 -0.55
CA VAL A 88 -20.38 -0.90 -1.87
C VAL A 88 -19.83 -1.81 -2.95
N LYS A 89 -20.69 -2.25 -3.86
CA LYS A 89 -20.27 -3.10 -4.99
C LYS A 89 -19.41 -2.31 -5.98
N VAL A 90 -18.27 -2.89 -6.37
CA VAL A 90 -17.32 -2.38 -7.36
C VAL A 90 -17.09 -3.42 -8.46
N GLY A 91 -16.00 -3.36 -9.20
CA GLY A 91 -15.64 -4.40 -10.17
C GLY A 91 -15.14 -5.69 -9.52
N SER A 92 -14.78 -6.69 -10.33
CA SER A 92 -14.23 -7.97 -9.85
C SER A 92 -12.78 -7.82 -9.40
N GLY A 93 -12.42 -8.52 -8.33
CA GLY A 93 -11.06 -8.55 -7.80
C GLY A 93 -10.52 -7.16 -7.45
N PRO A 94 -11.18 -6.38 -6.58
CA PRO A 94 -10.62 -5.12 -6.10
C PRO A 94 -9.43 -5.41 -5.19
N ILE A 95 -8.25 -4.84 -5.50
CA ILE A 95 -7.02 -5.11 -4.74
C ILE A 95 -6.39 -3.86 -4.12
N ALA A 96 -6.68 -2.68 -4.65
CA ALA A 96 -6.10 -1.44 -4.18
C ALA A 96 -7.09 -0.29 -4.34
N LEU A 97 -6.92 0.74 -3.52
CA LEU A 97 -7.67 1.98 -3.63
C LEU A 97 -6.81 3.18 -3.24
N ALA A 98 -7.17 4.36 -3.73
CA ALA A 98 -6.63 5.62 -3.26
C ALA A 98 -7.71 6.71 -3.26
N ILE A 99 -7.50 7.73 -2.46
CA ILE A 99 -8.44 8.81 -2.24
C ILE A 99 -7.84 10.11 -2.78
N ASN A 100 -8.60 10.79 -3.63
CA ASN A 100 -8.36 12.19 -3.93
C ASN A 100 -9.14 13.02 -2.87
N ARG A 101 -8.41 13.58 -1.92
CA ARG A 101 -9.00 14.33 -0.79
C ARG A 101 -9.58 15.67 -1.25
N VAL A 102 -9.03 16.26 -2.30
CA VAL A 102 -9.50 17.54 -2.86
C VAL A 102 -10.88 17.38 -3.50
N THR A 103 -11.10 16.31 -4.25
CA THR A 103 -12.36 16.05 -4.94
C THR A 103 -13.29 15.10 -4.17
N ASN A 104 -12.83 14.58 -3.04
CA ASN A 104 -13.54 13.56 -2.23
C ASN A 104 -13.96 12.34 -3.05
N ARG A 105 -13.05 11.85 -3.92
CA ARG A 105 -13.27 10.66 -4.74
C ARG A 105 -12.35 9.53 -4.32
N VAL A 106 -12.90 8.33 -4.32
CA VAL A 106 -12.16 7.08 -4.06
C VAL A 106 -12.06 6.30 -5.37
N TYR A 107 -10.85 5.94 -5.74
CA TYR A 107 -10.55 5.16 -6.94
C TYR A 107 -10.15 3.76 -6.53
N VAL A 108 -10.85 2.75 -7.04
CA VAL A 108 -10.66 1.34 -6.67
C VAL A 108 -10.17 0.56 -7.87
N VAL A 109 -9.02 -0.08 -7.75
CA VAL A 109 -8.44 -0.94 -8.78
C VAL A 109 -9.14 -2.29 -8.75
N ASN A 110 -9.82 -2.66 -9.82
CA ASN A 110 -10.47 -3.95 -9.99
C ASN A 110 -9.68 -4.78 -11.01
N THR A 111 -8.74 -5.56 -10.53
CA THR A 111 -7.81 -6.34 -11.37
C THR A 111 -8.53 -7.41 -12.18
N GLY A 112 -9.54 -8.06 -11.58
CA GLY A 112 -10.31 -9.12 -12.23
C GLY A 112 -11.27 -8.66 -13.34
N SER A 113 -11.56 -7.34 -13.43
CA SER A 113 -12.44 -6.78 -14.47
C SER A 113 -11.77 -5.68 -15.29
N ASP A 114 -10.43 -5.54 -15.22
CA ASP A 114 -9.64 -4.53 -15.94
C ASP A 114 -10.25 -3.12 -15.88
N SER A 115 -10.67 -2.72 -14.68
CA SER A 115 -11.40 -1.46 -14.50
C SER A 115 -11.02 -0.74 -13.21
N ILE A 116 -11.37 0.54 -13.18
CA ILE A 116 -11.30 1.36 -11.96
C ILE A 116 -12.72 1.81 -11.62
N SER A 117 -13.18 1.48 -10.42
CA SER A 117 -14.41 2.06 -9.90
C SER A 117 -14.11 3.41 -9.26
N VAL A 118 -14.87 4.43 -9.64
CA VAL A 118 -14.81 5.76 -9.04
C VAL A 118 -15.98 5.93 -8.11
N MET A 119 -15.72 6.14 -6.83
CA MET A 119 -16.74 6.34 -5.81
C MET A 119 -16.76 7.80 -5.36
N GLU A 120 -17.95 8.30 -5.04
CA GLU A 120 -18.13 9.60 -4.38
C GLU A 120 -18.16 9.38 -2.86
N GLY A 121 -17.17 9.93 -2.15
CA GLY A 121 -17.01 9.71 -0.71
C GLY A 121 -18.14 10.29 0.15
N GLY A 122 -18.90 11.27 -0.35
CA GLY A 122 -20.06 11.81 0.35
C GLY A 122 -21.31 10.92 0.30
N LYS A 123 -21.46 10.15 -0.78
CA LYS A 123 -22.62 9.30 -1.04
C LYS A 123 -22.37 7.80 -0.85
N ASP A 124 -21.09 7.41 -0.70
CA ASP A 124 -20.66 6.01 -0.64
C ASP A 124 -21.23 5.18 -1.79
N ALA A 125 -21.10 5.71 -3.01
CA ALA A 125 -21.67 5.12 -4.20
C ALA A 125 -20.66 5.20 -5.36
N VAL A 126 -20.64 4.16 -6.20
CA VAL A 126 -19.92 4.19 -7.48
C VAL A 126 -20.63 5.14 -8.42
N ILE A 127 -19.90 6.15 -8.92
CA ILE A 127 -20.41 7.15 -9.86
C ILE A 127 -19.92 6.92 -11.28
N ALA A 128 -18.83 6.16 -11.44
CA ALA A 128 -18.30 5.77 -12.74
C ALA A 128 -17.50 4.47 -12.64
N THR A 129 -17.44 3.75 -13.74
CA THR A 129 -16.51 2.63 -13.93
C THR A 129 -15.67 2.93 -15.18
N VAL A 130 -14.36 3.07 -14.99
CA VAL A 130 -13.41 3.37 -16.06
C VAL A 130 -12.78 2.06 -16.52
N VAL A 131 -13.05 1.66 -17.75
CA VAL A 131 -12.43 0.47 -18.34
C VAL A 131 -11.02 0.81 -18.82
N ILE A 132 -10.05 0.01 -18.42
CA ILE A 132 -8.65 0.16 -18.81
C ILE A 132 -8.44 -0.60 -20.13
N ARG A 133 -8.45 0.12 -21.24
CA ARG A 133 -8.32 -0.48 -22.58
C ARG A 133 -6.87 -0.81 -22.89
N GLY A 134 -6.62 -1.99 -23.43
CA GLY A 134 -5.29 -2.44 -23.85
C GLY A 134 -4.31 -2.70 -22.70
N GLY A 135 -4.79 -2.62 -21.48
CA GLY A 135 -4.11 -3.07 -20.29
C GLY A 135 -4.76 -4.34 -19.78
N SER A 136 -3.99 -5.19 -19.18
CA SER A 136 -4.51 -6.28 -18.39
C SER A 136 -3.87 -6.24 -17.02
N HIS A 137 -4.66 -6.54 -16.02
CA HIS A 137 -4.27 -6.57 -14.62
C HIS A 137 -3.79 -5.20 -14.10
N PRO A 138 -4.67 -4.18 -14.00
CA PRO A 138 -4.36 -2.98 -13.24
C PRO A 138 -4.01 -3.37 -11.82
N TYR A 139 -2.92 -2.79 -11.27
CA TYR A 139 -2.32 -3.33 -10.06
C TYR A 139 -2.30 -2.34 -8.90
N VAL A 140 -1.56 -1.25 -9.05
CA VAL A 140 -1.52 -0.17 -8.05
C VAL A 140 -1.85 1.16 -8.70
N LEU A 141 -2.22 2.12 -7.89
CA LEU A 141 -2.54 3.45 -8.37
C LEU A 141 -1.92 4.54 -7.48
N ALA A 142 -1.68 5.68 -8.07
CA ALA A 142 -1.31 6.89 -7.37
C ALA A 142 -2.15 8.08 -7.87
N VAL A 143 -2.51 8.96 -6.96
CA VAL A 143 -3.31 10.16 -7.25
C VAL A 143 -2.43 11.40 -7.16
N ASN A 144 -2.38 12.18 -8.22
CA ASN A 144 -1.87 13.54 -8.15
C ASN A 144 -3.04 14.49 -7.89
N GLU A 145 -3.20 14.92 -6.64
CA GLU A 145 -4.30 15.80 -6.22
C GLU A 145 -4.21 17.19 -6.88
N ALA A 146 -2.98 17.69 -7.16
CA ALA A 146 -2.78 19.00 -7.76
C ALA A 146 -3.25 19.05 -9.22
N THR A 147 -3.07 17.99 -9.98
CA THR A 147 -3.49 17.89 -11.39
C THR A 147 -4.80 17.14 -11.57
N ASN A 148 -5.34 16.56 -10.51
CA ASN A 148 -6.50 15.66 -10.54
C ASN A 148 -6.33 14.51 -11.54
N LYS A 149 -5.11 13.96 -11.64
CA LYS A 149 -4.78 12.79 -12.47
C LYS A 149 -4.54 11.58 -11.59
N ILE A 150 -5.01 10.44 -12.06
CA ILE A 150 -4.85 9.15 -11.40
C ILE A 150 -4.04 8.26 -12.35
N TYR A 151 -2.92 7.78 -11.87
CA TYR A 151 -2.02 6.91 -12.61
C TYR A 151 -2.17 5.48 -12.09
N VAL A 152 -2.47 4.55 -12.99
CA VAL A 152 -2.72 3.14 -12.67
C VAL A 152 -1.70 2.28 -13.38
N THR A 153 -0.91 1.54 -12.63
CA THR A 153 0.04 0.59 -13.22
C THR A 153 -0.69 -0.65 -13.75
N ASN A 154 -0.12 -1.23 -14.78
CA ASN A 154 -0.63 -2.47 -15.36
C ASN A 154 0.54 -3.46 -15.49
N THR A 155 0.40 -4.63 -14.88
CA THR A 155 1.49 -5.61 -14.81
C THR A 155 1.77 -6.27 -16.17
N TYR A 156 0.74 -6.50 -16.99
CA TYR A 156 0.87 -7.22 -18.26
C TYR A 156 0.68 -6.35 -19.50
N SER A 157 0.78 -5.03 -19.38
CA SER A 157 0.72 -4.12 -20.53
C SER A 157 1.93 -3.21 -20.57
N ASN A 158 2.25 -2.68 -21.75
CA ASN A 158 3.34 -1.72 -21.94
C ASN A 158 2.93 -0.27 -21.64
N ALA A 159 1.96 -0.08 -20.76
CA ALA A 159 1.45 1.26 -20.46
C ALA A 159 0.95 1.38 -19.03
N VAL A 160 1.09 2.56 -18.48
CA VAL A 160 0.37 3.05 -17.30
C VAL A 160 -0.91 3.72 -17.78
N ALA A 161 -2.05 3.44 -17.18
CA ALA A 161 -3.28 4.16 -17.51
C ALA A 161 -3.30 5.50 -16.73
N VAL A 162 -3.61 6.57 -17.46
CA VAL A 162 -3.79 7.90 -16.88
C VAL A 162 -5.26 8.26 -16.95
N ILE A 163 -5.90 8.40 -15.80
CA ILE A 163 -7.31 8.77 -15.69
C ILE A 163 -7.41 10.27 -15.38
N ASP A 164 -8.21 10.96 -16.15
CA ASP A 164 -8.62 12.33 -15.84
C ASP A 164 -9.73 12.31 -14.80
N GLY A 165 -9.43 12.81 -13.60
CA GLY A 165 -10.38 12.79 -12.49
C GLY A 165 -11.59 13.70 -12.66
N ALA A 166 -11.58 14.65 -13.61
CA ALA A 166 -12.73 15.49 -13.90
C ALA A 166 -13.73 14.78 -14.82
N THR A 167 -13.23 14.07 -15.84
CA THR A 167 -14.05 13.44 -16.91
C THR A 167 -14.21 11.94 -16.75
N ASN A 168 -13.42 11.29 -15.88
CA ASN A 168 -13.28 9.83 -15.74
C ASN A 168 -12.86 9.14 -17.06
N SER A 169 -12.17 9.84 -17.95
CA SER A 169 -11.61 9.26 -19.15
C SER A 169 -10.20 8.72 -18.92
N ALA A 170 -9.90 7.54 -19.45
CA ALA A 170 -8.57 6.92 -19.34
C ALA A 170 -7.84 6.98 -20.68
N GLN A 171 -6.53 7.28 -20.60
CA GLN A 171 -5.61 7.24 -21.75
C GLN A 171 -4.36 6.42 -21.38
N PRO A 172 -3.84 5.60 -22.29
CA PRO A 172 -2.61 4.88 -22.06
C PRO A 172 -1.40 5.79 -22.19
N LEU A 173 -0.53 5.78 -21.21
CA LEU A 173 0.82 6.35 -21.25
C LEU A 173 1.81 5.23 -21.51
N LYS A 174 2.40 5.17 -22.70
CA LYS A 174 3.26 4.09 -23.18
C LYS A 174 4.66 4.19 -22.58
N VAL A 175 4.82 3.76 -21.35
CA VAL A 175 6.06 3.85 -20.57
C VAL A 175 6.58 2.50 -20.07
N GLY A 176 6.00 1.41 -20.52
CA GLY A 176 6.27 0.04 -20.07
C GLY A 176 5.34 -0.39 -18.93
N SER A 177 5.39 -1.68 -18.58
CA SER A 177 4.70 -2.23 -17.40
C SER A 177 5.33 -1.71 -16.11
N ALA A 178 4.56 -1.63 -15.04
CA ALA A 178 5.06 -1.23 -13.73
C ALA A 178 4.30 -1.97 -12.61
N ASP A 179 5.04 -2.28 -11.54
CA ASP A 179 4.52 -2.92 -10.32
C ASP A 179 4.43 -1.91 -9.17
N GLY A 180 5.31 -0.92 -9.15
CA GLY A 180 5.33 0.15 -8.17
C GLY A 180 5.23 1.54 -8.81
N ILE A 181 4.64 2.47 -8.06
CA ILE A 181 4.46 3.86 -8.48
C ILE A 181 4.58 4.81 -7.30
N ALA A 182 5.31 5.91 -7.51
CA ALA A 182 5.28 7.09 -6.65
C ALA A 182 5.21 8.35 -7.53
N ILE A 183 4.78 9.47 -6.95
CA ILE A 183 4.60 10.73 -7.66
C ILE A 183 5.20 11.87 -6.83
N ASP A 184 5.95 12.77 -7.48
CA ASP A 184 6.10 14.13 -6.98
C ASP A 184 4.94 14.99 -7.52
N PRO A 185 4.00 15.41 -6.68
CA PRO A 185 2.84 16.18 -7.11
C PRO A 185 3.20 17.61 -7.58
N ARG A 186 4.34 18.16 -7.17
CA ARG A 186 4.79 19.51 -7.51
C ARG A 186 5.28 19.59 -8.94
N SER A 187 6.14 18.66 -9.34
CA SER A 187 6.70 18.57 -10.70
C SER A 187 5.83 17.77 -11.66
N ASN A 188 4.85 17.01 -11.12
CA ASN A 188 4.12 15.96 -11.82
C ASN A 188 5.07 14.90 -12.42
N THR A 189 6.14 14.58 -11.69
CA THR A 189 7.04 13.48 -12.03
C THR A 189 6.51 12.17 -11.47
N ILE A 190 6.48 11.14 -12.31
CA ILE A 190 6.02 9.81 -11.95
C ILE A 190 7.22 8.87 -11.95
N PHE A 191 7.41 8.16 -10.85
CA PHE A 191 8.44 7.14 -10.68
C PHE A 191 7.79 5.76 -10.79
N LEU A 192 8.34 4.93 -11.66
CA LEU A 192 7.83 3.59 -11.93
C LEU A 192 8.92 2.54 -11.70
N SER A 193 8.62 1.55 -10.89
CA SER A 193 9.47 0.37 -10.68
C SER A 193 8.81 -0.88 -11.23
N THR A 194 9.66 -1.87 -11.57
CA THR A 194 9.26 -3.26 -11.75
C THR A 194 10.22 -4.13 -10.94
N TYR A 195 9.75 -5.30 -10.52
CA TYR A 195 10.56 -6.19 -9.69
C TYR A 195 11.84 -6.68 -10.41
N GLU A 196 11.74 -6.95 -11.71
CA GLU A 196 12.84 -7.51 -12.50
C GLU A 196 13.73 -6.46 -13.19
N ASP A 197 13.22 -5.23 -13.46
CA ASP A 197 14.00 -4.19 -14.17
C ASP A 197 14.89 -3.44 -13.15
N PRO A 198 16.22 -3.43 -13.31
CA PRO A 198 17.10 -2.70 -12.42
C PRO A 198 16.99 -1.17 -12.55
N ASN A 199 16.15 -0.68 -13.44
CA ASN A 199 16.00 0.74 -13.68
C ASN A 199 14.67 1.28 -13.13
N ILE A 200 14.74 2.40 -12.42
CA ILE A 200 13.58 3.27 -12.21
C ILE A 200 13.34 4.07 -13.47
N ARG A 201 12.11 4.10 -13.93
CA ARG A 201 11.65 5.01 -14.98
C ARG A 201 11.09 6.27 -14.34
N ILE A 202 11.66 7.40 -14.72
CA ILE A 202 11.25 8.73 -14.31
C ILE A 202 10.47 9.32 -15.48
N VAL A 203 9.19 9.55 -15.30
CA VAL A 203 8.28 9.98 -16.34
C VAL A 203 7.79 11.40 -16.06
N ASN A 204 7.96 12.30 -16.99
CA ASN A 204 7.32 13.60 -16.94
C ASN A 204 5.83 13.44 -17.24
N GLY A 205 4.96 13.69 -16.27
CA GLY A 205 3.53 13.49 -16.40
C GLY A 205 2.80 14.49 -17.31
N VAL A 206 3.50 15.52 -17.79
CA VAL A 206 2.96 16.50 -18.76
C VAL A 206 3.31 16.10 -20.19
N THR A 207 4.58 15.79 -20.43
CA THR A 207 5.11 15.52 -21.78
C THR A 207 5.14 14.04 -22.14
N GLY A 208 5.07 13.16 -21.16
CA GLY A 208 5.28 11.72 -21.32
C GLY A 208 6.75 11.32 -21.55
N ALA A 209 7.70 12.26 -21.45
CA ALA A 209 9.12 11.97 -21.61
C ALA A 209 9.59 11.02 -20.49
N VAL A 210 10.42 10.04 -20.86
CA VAL A 210 10.91 8.99 -19.95
C VAL A 210 12.43 9.05 -19.89
N SER A 211 12.96 9.09 -18.69
CA SER A 211 14.37 8.80 -18.39
C SER A 211 14.46 7.53 -17.54
N LYS A 212 15.65 6.92 -17.49
CA LYS A 212 15.92 5.72 -16.70
C LYS A 212 17.15 5.92 -15.85
N VAL A 213 17.08 5.46 -14.62
CA VAL A 213 18.20 5.45 -13.68
C VAL A 213 18.37 4.06 -13.13
N MET A 214 19.58 3.51 -13.23
CA MET A 214 19.91 2.20 -12.67
C MET A 214 20.02 2.29 -11.15
N VAL A 215 19.25 1.48 -10.44
CA VAL A 215 19.19 1.45 -8.98
C VAL A 215 19.29 0.03 -8.41
N GLY A 216 19.30 -1.00 -9.24
CA GLY A 216 19.25 -2.41 -8.86
C GLY A 216 17.87 -3.02 -9.07
N ALA A 217 17.83 -4.36 -9.21
CA ALA A 217 16.59 -5.12 -9.36
C ALA A 217 16.00 -5.55 -8.00
N HIS A 218 14.83 -6.18 -8.01
CA HIS A 218 14.10 -6.64 -6.82
C HIS A 218 13.66 -5.50 -5.89
N LEU A 219 13.18 -4.42 -6.49
CA LEU A 219 12.60 -3.28 -5.78
C LEU A 219 11.16 -3.59 -5.38
N TRP A 220 10.82 -3.39 -4.12
CA TRP A 220 9.49 -3.70 -3.62
C TRP A 220 8.70 -2.47 -3.18
N GLY A 221 9.04 -1.88 -2.05
CA GLY A 221 8.39 -0.67 -1.54
C GLY A 221 8.95 0.58 -2.20
N ILE A 222 8.12 1.56 -2.49
CA ILE A 222 8.50 2.83 -3.10
C ILE A 222 7.79 4.00 -2.40
N ALA A 223 8.52 5.05 -2.03
CA ALA A 223 7.98 6.28 -1.46
C ALA A 223 8.81 7.49 -1.87
N PHE A 224 8.16 8.61 -2.12
CA PHE A 224 8.81 9.88 -2.48
C PHE A 224 8.72 10.87 -1.33
N ASP A 225 9.86 11.46 -0.95
CA ASP A 225 9.97 12.52 0.06
C ASP A 225 10.12 13.88 -0.64
N GLU A 226 9.03 14.64 -0.67
CA GLU A 226 8.98 15.94 -1.33
C GLU A 226 10.04 16.93 -0.83
N PRO A 227 10.31 17.06 0.49
CA PRO A 227 11.27 18.03 0.98
C PRO A 227 12.71 17.73 0.59
N SER A 228 13.10 16.47 0.51
CA SER A 228 14.46 16.08 0.10
C SER A 228 14.61 15.87 -1.41
N ASN A 229 13.52 15.84 -2.17
CA ASN A 229 13.45 15.42 -3.57
C ASN A 229 14.05 14.02 -3.80
N ASN A 230 13.89 13.13 -2.83
CA ASN A 230 14.40 11.76 -2.91
C ASN A 230 13.27 10.74 -2.99
N LEU A 231 13.45 9.81 -3.91
CA LEU A 231 12.70 8.57 -3.96
C LEU A 231 13.42 7.51 -3.13
N TYR A 232 12.70 6.84 -2.25
CA TYR A 232 13.22 5.74 -1.45
C TYR A 232 12.61 4.43 -1.88
N LEU A 233 13.45 3.42 -2.08
CA LEU A 233 13.10 2.13 -2.64
C LEU A 233 13.61 1.02 -1.72
N ALA A 234 12.74 0.12 -1.34
CA ALA A 234 13.14 -1.10 -0.62
C ALA A 234 13.74 -2.11 -1.61
N HIS A 235 15.02 -2.42 -1.44
CA HIS A 235 15.77 -3.31 -2.31
C HIS A 235 15.96 -4.67 -1.61
N THR A 236 15.02 -5.57 -1.83
CA THR A 236 14.93 -6.84 -1.10
C THR A 236 16.14 -7.75 -1.30
N GLY A 237 16.76 -7.69 -2.47
CA GLY A 237 17.88 -8.56 -2.85
C GLY A 237 19.21 -8.26 -2.15
N THR A 238 19.42 -7.03 -1.67
CA THR A 238 20.70 -6.55 -1.13
C THR A 238 20.65 -6.01 0.29
N ALA A 239 19.48 -6.07 0.94
CA ALA A 239 19.26 -5.56 2.29
C ALA A 239 19.63 -4.08 2.46
N ASP A 240 19.19 -3.26 1.53
CA ASP A 240 19.38 -1.81 1.58
C ASP A 240 18.13 -1.03 1.13
N ILE A 241 18.11 0.24 1.46
CA ILE A 241 17.21 1.23 0.87
C ILE A 241 18.00 2.04 -0.13
N VAL A 242 17.51 2.09 -1.35
CA VAL A 242 18.06 2.97 -2.37
C VAL A 242 17.38 4.33 -2.27
N ALA A 243 18.17 5.39 -2.15
CA ALA A 243 17.73 6.77 -2.26
C ALA A 243 18.15 7.31 -3.62
N LEU A 244 17.19 7.71 -4.44
CA LEU A 244 17.40 8.32 -5.76
C LEU A 244 16.93 9.76 -5.71
N ASN A 245 17.85 10.70 -5.94
CA ASN A 245 17.50 12.12 -6.00
C ASN A 245 16.90 12.47 -7.38
N GLU A 246 15.69 13.05 -7.37
CA GLU A 246 14.95 13.40 -8.58
C GLU A 246 15.70 14.38 -9.50
N ASN A 247 16.36 15.39 -8.91
CA ASN A 247 16.97 16.46 -9.67
C ASN A 247 18.35 16.11 -10.24
N THR A 248 19.14 15.37 -9.46
CA THR A 248 20.54 15.05 -9.82
C THR A 248 20.69 13.66 -10.43
N HIS A 249 19.69 12.81 -10.27
CA HIS A 249 19.72 11.38 -10.55
C HIS A 249 20.82 10.64 -9.75
N GLY A 250 21.31 11.26 -8.68
CA GLY A 250 22.28 10.64 -7.76
C GLY A 250 21.63 9.50 -6.98
N VAL A 251 22.34 8.38 -6.92
CA VAL A 251 21.88 7.16 -6.22
C VAL A 251 22.76 6.94 -5.00
N THR A 252 22.14 6.71 -3.85
CA THR A 252 22.79 6.36 -2.58
C THR A 252 22.13 5.12 -2.00
N THR A 253 22.92 4.17 -1.52
CA THR A 253 22.46 2.98 -0.83
C THR A 253 22.61 3.12 0.68
N ILE A 254 21.59 2.74 1.43
CA ILE A 254 21.55 2.82 2.90
C ILE A 254 21.33 1.40 3.41
N PRO A 255 22.35 0.74 3.97
CA PRO A 255 22.19 -0.61 4.52
C PRO A 255 21.15 -0.67 5.64
N VAL A 256 20.26 -1.66 5.59
CA VAL A 256 19.20 -1.91 6.57
C VAL A 256 19.16 -3.40 6.95
N GLY A 257 18.07 -3.88 7.54
CA GLY A 257 17.88 -5.31 7.81
C GLY A 257 17.52 -6.12 6.56
N ALA A 258 17.45 -7.44 6.70
CA ALA A 258 17.22 -8.37 5.61
C ALA A 258 15.80 -8.25 5.03
N ILE A 259 15.71 -8.41 3.71
CA ILE A 259 14.46 -8.41 2.93
C ILE A 259 13.60 -7.17 3.25
N PRO A 260 14.11 -5.95 3.02
CA PRO A 260 13.28 -4.76 3.17
C PRO A 260 12.13 -4.81 2.15
N CYS A 261 10.89 -4.62 2.61
CA CYS A 261 9.69 -4.83 1.79
C CYS A 261 8.74 -3.63 1.72
N ALA A 262 8.80 -2.74 2.68
CA ALA A 262 7.96 -1.54 2.70
C ALA A 262 8.74 -0.33 3.22
N VAL A 263 8.36 0.83 2.71
CA VAL A 263 8.96 2.12 3.12
C VAL A 263 7.84 3.12 3.37
N ALA A 264 7.90 3.82 4.49
CA ALA A 264 7.05 4.98 4.76
C ALA A 264 7.89 6.17 5.22
N ILE A 265 7.38 7.35 4.96
CA ILE A 265 8.06 8.61 5.26
C ILE A 265 7.20 9.40 6.22
N ASN A 266 7.82 9.96 7.26
CA ASN A 266 7.19 10.98 8.09
C ASN A 266 7.57 12.36 7.55
N PRO A 267 6.65 13.05 6.86
CA PRO A 267 6.94 14.35 6.23
C PRO A 267 7.24 15.45 7.25
N ALA A 268 6.79 15.30 8.50
CA ALA A 268 7.03 16.29 9.55
C ALA A 268 8.45 16.20 10.14
N THR A 269 9.04 15.01 10.15
CA THR A 269 10.36 14.75 10.79
C THR A 269 11.44 14.36 9.80
N HIS A 270 11.09 14.14 8.53
CA HIS A 270 11.97 13.63 7.48
C HIS A 270 12.66 12.31 7.86
N LYS A 271 11.97 11.48 8.64
CA LYS A 271 12.41 10.12 8.95
C LYS A 271 11.74 9.14 8.01
N ILE A 272 12.52 8.14 7.60
CA ILE A 272 12.08 7.05 6.77
C ILE A 272 12.06 5.80 7.63
N TYR A 273 11.03 5.00 7.47
CA TYR A 273 10.82 3.74 8.15
C TYR A 273 10.83 2.62 7.13
N ALA A 274 11.89 1.81 7.16
CA ALA A 274 12.05 0.66 6.29
C ALA A 274 11.70 -0.62 7.06
N VAL A 275 10.71 -1.34 6.57
CA VAL A 275 10.28 -2.61 7.16
C VAL A 275 11.14 -3.72 6.61
N ASN A 276 11.86 -4.42 7.48
CA ASN A 276 12.75 -5.53 7.16
C ASN A 276 12.05 -6.85 7.50
N TYR A 277 11.41 -7.44 6.50
CA TYR A 277 10.63 -8.67 6.64
C TYR A 277 11.46 -9.85 7.15
N GLY A 278 12.69 -9.97 6.67
CA GLY A 278 13.57 -11.11 6.98
C GLY A 278 14.14 -11.09 8.40
N ASP A 279 14.38 -9.90 8.96
CA ASP A 279 14.96 -9.73 10.31
C ASP A 279 13.92 -9.40 11.37
N GLU A 280 12.64 -9.30 11.00
CA GLU A 280 11.58 -8.91 11.94
C GLU A 280 11.87 -7.56 12.62
N THR A 281 12.39 -6.60 11.83
CA THR A 281 12.81 -5.29 12.33
C THR A 281 12.25 -4.15 11.48
N VAL A 282 12.35 -2.93 12.01
CA VAL A 282 12.18 -1.67 11.28
C VAL A 282 13.44 -0.83 11.43
N SER A 283 14.04 -0.43 10.32
CA SER A 283 15.14 0.54 10.30
C SER A 283 14.58 1.95 10.18
N ILE A 284 14.99 2.83 11.08
CA ILE A 284 14.64 4.26 11.10
C ILE A 284 15.81 5.03 10.52
N ILE A 285 15.56 5.78 9.44
CA ILE A 285 16.59 6.46 8.66
C ILE A 285 16.36 7.97 8.73
N ASP A 286 17.44 8.73 8.90
CA ASP A 286 17.48 10.18 8.70
C ASP A 286 17.64 10.46 7.21
N ALA A 287 16.60 11.03 6.57
CA ALA A 287 16.61 11.32 5.13
C ALA A 287 17.70 12.31 4.73
N GLY A 288 17.94 13.31 5.58
CA GLY A 288 18.94 14.35 5.29
C GLY A 288 20.39 13.86 5.36
N LYS A 289 20.64 12.79 6.12
CA LYS A 289 21.99 12.23 6.29
C LYS A 289 22.17 10.88 5.60
N SER A 290 21.10 10.32 5.04
CA SER A 290 21.10 8.96 4.46
C SER A 290 21.70 7.93 5.42
N LYS A 291 21.30 7.99 6.71
CA LYS A 291 21.88 7.17 7.77
C LYS A 291 20.81 6.55 8.65
N VAL A 292 21.00 5.27 8.99
CA VAL A 292 20.17 4.58 9.98
C VAL A 292 20.42 5.18 11.36
N LEU A 293 19.34 5.60 12.03
CA LEU A 293 19.34 6.12 13.39
C LEU A 293 19.13 5.01 14.43
N ALA A 294 18.27 4.05 14.10
CA ALA A 294 17.93 2.91 14.95
C ALA A 294 17.40 1.76 14.12
N THR A 295 17.54 0.53 14.61
CA THR A 295 16.85 -0.65 14.11
C THR A 295 16.11 -1.28 15.28
N LEU A 296 14.79 -1.44 15.15
CA LEU A 296 13.89 -1.87 16.21
C LEU A 296 13.29 -3.23 15.89
N HIS A 297 13.29 -4.15 16.83
CA HIS A 297 12.54 -5.39 16.71
C HIS A 297 11.04 -5.12 16.80
N VAL A 298 10.28 -5.78 15.94
CA VAL A 298 8.81 -5.73 15.86
C VAL A 298 8.23 -7.15 15.93
N GLY A 299 7.02 -7.38 15.51
CA GLY A 299 6.48 -8.73 15.44
C GLY A 299 6.97 -9.51 14.21
N LYS A 300 6.50 -10.76 14.05
CA LYS A 300 6.94 -11.68 13.01
C LYS A 300 6.43 -11.28 11.63
N HIS A 301 7.33 -11.32 10.64
CA HIS A 301 7.05 -11.01 9.24
C HIS A 301 6.31 -9.68 9.07
N PRO A 302 6.93 -8.57 9.48
CA PRO A 302 6.36 -7.24 9.29
C PRO A 302 6.27 -6.94 7.79
N GLN A 303 5.13 -6.38 7.34
CA GLN A 303 4.85 -6.25 5.91
C GLN A 303 4.35 -4.86 5.49
N ALA A 304 3.66 -4.17 6.37
CA ALA A 304 3.15 -2.84 6.08
C ALA A 304 3.53 -1.87 7.20
N VAL A 305 3.67 -0.60 6.82
CA VAL A 305 3.98 0.48 7.74
C VAL A 305 3.12 1.70 7.41
N ALA A 306 2.55 2.32 8.43
CA ALA A 306 1.80 3.57 8.32
C ALA A 306 2.34 4.59 9.32
N VAL A 307 2.31 5.86 8.95
CA VAL A 307 2.83 6.96 9.76
C VAL A 307 1.72 7.92 10.11
N ASP A 308 1.55 8.18 11.40
CA ASP A 308 0.83 9.32 11.93
C ASP A 308 1.82 10.48 12.13
N SER A 309 1.85 11.40 11.17
CA SER A 309 2.75 12.55 11.22
C SER A 309 2.33 13.61 12.24
N VAL A 310 1.06 13.60 12.66
CA VAL A 310 0.52 14.56 13.64
C VAL A 310 1.02 14.22 15.04
N HIS A 311 0.92 12.93 15.42
CA HIS A 311 1.36 12.47 16.74
C HIS A 311 2.78 11.88 16.73
N ASN A 312 3.42 11.84 15.54
CA ASN A 312 4.73 11.24 15.31
C ASN A 312 4.81 9.78 15.79
N LEU A 313 3.78 9.01 15.47
CA LEU A 313 3.69 7.57 15.73
C LEU A 313 3.81 6.78 14.44
N VAL A 314 4.38 5.59 14.53
CA VAL A 314 4.53 4.68 13.39
C VAL A 314 3.97 3.32 13.76
N TYR A 315 3.21 2.75 12.84
CA TYR A 315 2.49 1.50 13.02
C TYR A 315 2.99 0.48 12.01
N VAL A 316 3.32 -0.72 12.49
CA VAL A 316 3.87 -1.80 11.67
C VAL A 316 2.98 -3.03 11.80
N ALA A 317 2.43 -3.48 10.67
CA ALA A 317 1.63 -4.70 10.63
C ALA A 317 2.54 -5.93 10.55
N ASN A 318 2.37 -6.82 11.51
CA ASN A 318 3.14 -8.05 11.66
C ASN A 318 2.27 -9.24 11.30
N VAL A 319 2.40 -9.73 10.07
CA VAL A 319 1.48 -10.71 9.46
C VAL A 319 1.39 -11.99 10.29
N HIS A 320 2.53 -12.58 10.67
CA HIS A 320 2.54 -13.88 11.33
C HIS A 320 2.43 -13.80 12.88
N SER A 321 2.50 -12.61 13.47
CA SER A 321 2.15 -12.45 14.88
C SER A 321 0.76 -11.84 15.09
N ASN A 322 -0.02 -11.61 14.03
CA ASN A 322 -1.38 -11.08 14.10
C ASN A 322 -1.46 -9.80 14.94
N SER A 323 -0.51 -8.91 14.75
CA SER A 323 -0.34 -7.74 15.61
C SER A 323 0.10 -6.50 14.84
N VAL A 324 -0.07 -5.35 15.47
CA VAL A 324 0.46 -4.07 15.01
C VAL A 324 1.39 -3.52 16.08
N THR A 325 2.67 -3.37 15.75
CA THR A 325 3.66 -2.72 16.62
C THR A 325 3.57 -1.21 16.49
N VAL A 326 3.68 -0.50 17.60
CA VAL A 326 3.66 0.96 17.67
C VAL A 326 5.04 1.49 18.07
N ILE A 327 5.55 2.43 17.26
CA ILE A 327 6.85 3.06 17.46
C ILE A 327 6.63 4.55 17.76
N ASP A 328 7.27 5.05 18.79
CA ASP A 328 7.42 6.49 19.06
C ASP A 328 8.50 7.04 18.11
N GLY A 329 8.09 7.83 17.13
CA GLY A 329 8.99 8.41 16.14
C GLY A 329 9.91 9.50 16.69
N ALA A 330 9.60 10.10 17.85
CA ALA A 330 10.47 11.07 18.49
C ALA A 330 11.63 10.38 19.21
N ARG A 331 11.31 9.33 19.95
CA ARG A 331 12.30 8.59 20.80
C ARG A 331 12.98 7.45 20.03
N ASN A 332 12.44 7.03 18.89
CA ASN A 332 12.87 5.86 18.10
C ASN A 332 12.85 4.57 18.94
N ILE A 333 11.75 4.30 19.60
CA ILE A 333 11.55 3.09 20.42
C ILE A 333 10.16 2.49 20.15
N VAL A 334 10.06 1.19 20.34
CA VAL A 334 8.76 0.50 20.42
C VAL A 334 8.08 0.87 21.74
N ILE A 335 6.84 1.32 21.70
CA ILE A 335 6.06 1.71 22.87
C ILE A 335 4.89 0.78 23.17
N GLY A 336 4.53 -0.10 22.23
CA GLY A 336 3.45 -1.06 22.44
C GLY A 336 3.20 -1.93 21.22
N THR A 337 2.31 -2.89 21.42
CA THR A 337 1.81 -3.78 20.37
C THR A 337 0.33 -4.01 20.61
N TYR A 338 -0.47 -3.90 19.55
CA TYR A 338 -1.89 -4.24 19.56
C TYR A 338 -2.11 -5.61 18.93
N ASP A 339 -3.07 -6.34 19.44
CA ASP A 339 -3.62 -7.48 18.73
C ASP A 339 -4.42 -6.99 17.52
N ALA A 340 -4.19 -7.60 16.38
CA ALA A 340 -4.94 -7.39 15.15
C ALA A 340 -5.66 -8.69 14.77
N GLY A 341 -6.48 -8.66 13.74
CA GLY A 341 -7.03 -9.88 13.14
C GLY A 341 -5.93 -10.71 12.46
N ARG A 342 -6.31 -11.85 11.88
CA ARG A 342 -5.34 -12.76 11.25
C ARG A 342 -4.66 -12.13 10.03
N ASN A 343 -3.33 -12.19 10.02
CA ASN A 343 -2.49 -11.72 8.93
C ASN A 343 -2.78 -10.26 8.52
N PRO A 344 -2.57 -9.27 9.40
CA PRO A 344 -2.70 -7.87 9.04
C PRO A 344 -1.66 -7.51 7.98
N TYR A 345 -2.10 -7.03 6.82
CA TYR A 345 -1.23 -6.81 5.66
C TYR A 345 -1.23 -5.37 5.13
N ALA A 346 -2.21 -4.57 5.53
CA ALA A 346 -2.27 -3.15 5.16
C ALA A 346 -2.79 -2.32 6.33
N LEU A 347 -2.32 -1.09 6.43
CA LEU A 347 -2.65 -0.16 7.52
C LEU A 347 -3.10 1.18 6.97
N ALA A 348 -4.07 1.78 7.67
CA ALA A 348 -4.45 3.17 7.48
C ALA A 348 -4.62 3.86 8.84
N VAL A 349 -4.34 5.16 8.90
CA VAL A 349 -4.38 5.95 10.13
C VAL A 349 -5.34 7.13 9.95
N ASP A 350 -6.20 7.37 10.95
CA ASP A 350 -6.89 8.65 11.13
C ASP A 350 -6.35 9.38 12.36
N PRO A 351 -5.46 10.37 12.17
CA PRO A 351 -4.93 11.14 13.28
C PRO A 351 -6.00 11.95 14.02
N GLY A 352 -7.10 12.32 13.35
CA GLY A 352 -8.20 13.11 13.93
C GLY A 352 -8.98 12.35 14.99
N PHE A 353 -9.05 11.01 14.87
CA PHE A 353 -9.70 10.13 15.85
C PHE A 353 -8.70 9.30 16.67
N ASN A 354 -7.39 9.44 16.42
CA ASN A 354 -6.35 8.57 16.97
C ASN A 354 -6.61 7.08 16.69
N HIS A 355 -7.15 6.75 15.52
CA HIS A 355 -7.45 5.39 15.14
C HIS A 355 -6.48 4.85 14.08
N ILE A 356 -6.15 3.57 14.23
CA ILE A 356 -5.44 2.78 13.25
C ILE A 356 -6.37 1.67 12.77
N TYR A 357 -6.35 1.43 11.50
CA TYR A 357 -7.12 0.37 10.86
C TYR A 357 -6.17 -0.61 10.18
N ALA A 358 -6.30 -1.88 10.51
CA ALA A 358 -5.59 -2.97 9.85
C ALA A 358 -6.53 -3.78 8.99
N ALA A 359 -6.22 -3.92 7.70
CA ALA A 359 -6.87 -4.91 6.85
C ALA A 359 -6.19 -6.27 7.07
N ASN A 360 -7.00 -7.32 7.30
CA ASN A 360 -6.54 -8.64 7.65
C ASN A 360 -6.84 -9.63 6.54
N TYR A 361 -5.88 -10.50 6.20
CA TYR A 361 -6.01 -11.45 5.09
C TYR A 361 -6.61 -12.79 5.53
N GLY A 362 -6.30 -13.27 6.71
CA GLY A 362 -6.72 -14.60 7.19
C GLY A 362 -8.13 -14.68 7.75
N GLU A 363 -8.70 -13.55 8.10
CA GLU A 363 -10.11 -13.33 8.40
C GLU A 363 -10.42 -11.98 7.75
N PRO A 364 -11.19 -11.96 6.68
CA PRO A 364 -11.43 -10.72 5.97
C PRO A 364 -12.20 -9.75 6.86
N SER A 365 -11.42 -8.99 7.58
CA SER A 365 -11.89 -8.06 8.59
C SER A 365 -11.01 -6.81 8.57
N VAL A 366 -11.57 -5.72 9.04
CA VAL A 366 -10.82 -4.52 9.39
C VAL A 366 -10.81 -4.43 10.90
N THR A 367 -9.62 -4.46 11.51
CA THR A 367 -9.47 -4.23 12.94
C THR A 367 -9.22 -2.75 13.16
N ALA A 368 -10.07 -2.12 13.97
CA ALA A 368 -9.87 -0.76 14.46
C ALA A 368 -9.16 -0.78 15.82
N MET A 369 -8.15 0.05 15.98
CA MET A 369 -7.35 0.18 17.19
C MET A 369 -7.27 1.64 17.60
N ASP A 370 -7.46 1.92 18.89
CA ASP A 370 -7.38 3.26 19.46
C ASP A 370 -5.93 3.56 19.91
N ALA A 371 -5.26 4.45 19.20
CA ALA A 371 -3.87 4.81 19.49
C ALA A 371 -3.71 5.56 20.83
N SER A 372 -4.77 6.11 21.39
CA SER A 372 -4.71 6.79 22.69
C SER A 372 -4.46 5.83 23.86
N ARG A 373 -4.73 4.54 23.65
CA ARG A 373 -4.53 3.48 24.66
C ARG A 373 -3.10 2.93 24.72
N VAL A 374 -2.20 3.43 23.89
CA VAL A 374 -0.77 3.08 24.03
C VAL A 374 -0.25 3.76 25.28
N GLU A 375 -0.01 2.98 26.33
CA GLU A 375 0.69 3.48 27.50
C GLU A 375 2.09 3.93 27.07
N ARG A 376 2.31 5.23 27.03
CA ARG A 376 3.66 5.81 26.83
C ARG A 376 4.48 5.54 28.10
N LYS A 377 5.08 4.35 28.17
CA LYS A 377 6.01 3.96 29.22
C LYS A 377 7.32 4.74 29.14
#